data_f8d4b18c0718789f78523011c66864db
#
_entry.id   f8d4b18c0718789f78523011c66864db
#
_cell.length_a   1.000
_cell.length_b   1.000
_cell.length_c   1.000
_cell.angle_alpha   90.00
_cell.angle_beta   90.00
_cell.angle_gamma   90.00
#
_symmetry.space_group_name_H-M   'P 1'
#
loop_
_entity.id
_entity.type
_entity.pdbx_description
1 polymer ?
#
loop_
_entity_poly.entity_id
_entity_poly.type
_entity_poly.pdbx_seq_one_letter_code
_entity_poly.pdbx_strand_id
1 'polypeptide(L)'
;NHWSMAGSLFKTGKPIFMDKVLAHNEEDLRKFVDAAGKDYPLMTASSFAFSPEIDHANEVLSQSKVMFVNGVSSCVWVRYAPHLLGALFKLFGNDIVAVQNSGNAAGDIVTLHYRNGLAAVLEVFNGVGLPLGLTVHRQGEAPLSIDYTDRTLKSYFLSIAEMMKSFRDMCLTGKSPTPWSETIKLNKIVLAGIASKEQGGKVIEMDSFLKNIGEGYAIVEN
;
A
#
# COMPACT_ATOMS: atom_id res chain seq x y z
N ASN A 1 4.40 18.13 0.86
CA ASN A 1 3.11 17.80 1.47
C ASN A 1 2.02 17.88 0.41
N HIS A 2 1.37 16.73 0.13
CA HIS A 2 0.36 16.63 -0.93
C HIS A 2 -0.86 17.50 -0.64
N TRP A 3 -1.28 17.62 0.62
CA TRP A 3 -2.44 18.45 0.96
C TRP A 3 -2.24 19.92 0.60
N SER A 4 -1.09 20.49 0.91
CA SER A 4 -0.81 21.91 0.60
C SER A 4 -0.77 22.18 -0.91
N MET A 5 -0.42 21.19 -1.73
CA MET A 5 -0.37 21.32 -3.19
C MET A 5 -1.70 21.04 -3.88
N ALA A 6 -2.45 20.06 -3.38
CA ALA A 6 -3.60 19.49 -4.09
C ALA A 6 -4.96 19.71 -3.39
N GLY A 7 -4.98 20.12 -2.12
CA GLY A 7 -6.22 20.27 -1.35
C GLY A 7 -7.27 21.18 -2.02
N SER A 8 -6.82 22.24 -2.68
CA SER A 8 -7.75 23.15 -3.41
C SER A 8 -8.38 22.50 -4.65
N LEU A 9 -7.75 21.48 -5.23
CA LEU A 9 -8.23 20.80 -6.43
C LEU A 9 -9.52 20.00 -6.17
N PHE A 10 -9.75 19.55 -4.94
CA PHE A 10 -10.96 18.81 -4.57
C PHE A 10 -12.24 19.62 -4.83
N LYS A 11 -12.17 20.94 -4.75
CA LYS A 11 -13.30 21.83 -5.06
C LYS A 11 -13.70 21.81 -6.55
N THR A 12 -12.85 21.32 -7.42
CA THR A 12 -13.12 21.28 -8.86
C THR A 12 -14.01 20.11 -9.28
N GLY A 13 -14.16 19.09 -8.44
CA GLY A 13 -14.88 17.85 -8.76
C GLY A 13 -14.23 16.99 -9.85
N LYS A 14 -13.02 17.37 -10.31
CA LYS A 14 -12.31 16.63 -11.37
C LYS A 14 -11.58 15.43 -10.81
N PRO A 15 -11.45 14.33 -11.58
CA PRO A 15 -10.61 13.20 -11.20
C PRO A 15 -9.19 13.62 -10.89
N ILE A 16 -8.63 13.10 -9.79
CA ILE A 16 -7.27 13.41 -9.36
C ILE A 16 -6.46 12.12 -9.31
N PHE A 17 -5.28 12.11 -9.94
CA PHE A 17 -4.23 11.15 -9.66
C PHE A 17 -3.19 11.81 -8.74
N MET A 18 -2.90 11.14 -7.63
CA MET A 18 -1.90 11.59 -6.67
C MET A 18 -0.87 10.48 -6.43
N ASP A 19 0.41 10.81 -6.52
CA ASP A 19 1.44 9.80 -6.21
C ASP A 19 1.31 9.30 -4.76
N LYS A 20 1.69 8.07 -4.55
CA LYS A 20 1.70 7.46 -3.20
C LYS A 20 2.77 8.18 -2.33
N VAL A 21 2.63 8.29 -1.07
CA VAL A 21 1.51 8.03 -0.17
C VAL A 21 0.58 9.25 -0.15
N LEU A 22 -0.70 9.06 0.11
CA LEU A 22 -1.65 10.18 0.14
C LEU A 22 -1.26 11.22 1.19
N ALA A 23 -0.98 10.78 2.41
CA ALA A 23 -0.63 11.66 3.54
C ALA A 23 0.54 11.11 4.36
N HIS A 24 1.36 12.02 4.92
CA HIS A 24 2.53 11.71 5.75
C HIS A 24 2.24 11.84 7.26
N ASN A 25 1.06 12.30 7.62
CA ASN A 25 0.60 12.48 9.00
C ASN A 25 -0.92 12.36 9.09
N GLU A 26 -1.43 12.23 10.33
CA GLU A 26 -2.85 12.10 10.60
C GLU A 26 -3.66 13.30 10.15
N GLU A 27 -3.18 14.51 10.41
CA GLU A 27 -3.90 15.76 10.09
C GLU A 27 -4.19 15.87 8.59
N ASP A 28 -3.19 15.60 7.76
CA ASP A 28 -3.36 15.64 6.30
C ASP A 28 -4.26 14.52 5.80
N LEU A 29 -4.13 13.29 6.37
CA LEU A 29 -5.02 12.20 6.02
C LEU A 29 -6.48 12.56 6.33
N ARG A 30 -6.75 13.16 7.47
CA ARG A 30 -8.09 13.62 7.87
C ARG A 30 -8.64 14.65 6.88
N LYS A 31 -7.83 15.65 6.51
CA LYS A 31 -8.22 16.65 5.52
C LYS A 31 -8.57 16.05 4.15
N PHE A 32 -7.80 15.05 3.69
CA PHE A 32 -8.12 14.34 2.45
C PHE A 32 -9.42 13.56 2.54
N VAL A 33 -9.64 12.86 3.64
CA VAL A 33 -10.88 12.10 3.87
C VAL A 33 -12.09 13.02 3.89
N ASP A 34 -12.00 14.15 4.59
CA ASP A 34 -13.08 15.14 4.69
C ASP A 34 -13.38 15.79 3.33
N ALA A 35 -12.34 16.11 2.55
CA ALA A 35 -12.49 16.76 1.25
C ALA A 35 -13.00 15.82 0.15
N ALA A 36 -12.58 14.57 0.17
CA ALA A 36 -12.95 13.58 -0.83
C ALA A 36 -14.37 13.04 -0.61
N GLY A 37 -14.87 13.00 0.61
CA GLY A 37 -16.11 12.29 0.89
C GLY A 37 -16.00 10.81 0.49
N LYS A 38 -17.14 10.17 0.18
CA LYS A 38 -17.17 8.73 -0.12
C LYS A 38 -16.84 8.37 -1.57
N ASP A 39 -17.14 9.25 -2.51
CA ASP A 39 -17.21 8.92 -3.94
C ASP A 39 -16.34 9.82 -4.81
N TYR A 40 -15.42 10.59 -4.22
CA TYR A 40 -14.55 11.44 -5.03
C TYR A 40 -13.63 10.59 -5.91
N PRO A 41 -13.52 10.89 -7.22
CA PRO A 41 -12.66 10.15 -8.13
C PRO A 41 -11.18 10.48 -7.86
N LEU A 42 -10.63 9.90 -6.81
CA LEU A 42 -9.24 9.99 -6.41
C LEU A 42 -8.57 8.62 -6.57
N MET A 43 -7.45 8.60 -7.25
CA MET A 43 -6.57 7.45 -7.36
C MET A 43 -5.20 7.80 -6.76
N THR A 44 -4.72 6.98 -5.84
CA THR A 44 -3.32 6.97 -5.42
C THR A 44 -2.82 5.54 -5.47
N ALA A 45 -1.69 5.32 -6.15
CA ALA A 45 -1.23 3.98 -6.44
C ALA A 45 0.29 3.90 -6.64
N SER A 46 0.81 2.69 -6.50
CA SER A 46 2.15 2.32 -6.94
C SER A 46 2.05 1.44 -8.19
N SER A 47 2.88 1.71 -9.18
CA SER A 47 2.94 0.91 -10.41
C SER A 47 3.30 -0.56 -10.13
N PHE A 48 3.99 -0.88 -9.04
CA PHE A 48 4.32 -2.27 -8.68
C PHE A 48 3.05 -3.15 -8.56
N ALA A 49 1.98 -2.63 -7.98
CA ALA A 49 0.71 -3.37 -7.88
C ALA A 49 0.04 -3.67 -9.25
N PHE A 50 0.48 -3.01 -10.32
CA PHE A 50 -0.02 -3.18 -11.68
C PHE A 50 0.99 -3.92 -12.58
N SER A 51 2.02 -4.53 -11.99
CA SER A 51 3.03 -5.20 -12.77
C SER A 51 2.59 -6.61 -13.22
N PRO A 52 3.06 -7.06 -14.40
CA PRO A 52 2.81 -8.42 -14.87
C PRO A 52 3.30 -9.49 -13.87
N GLU A 53 4.34 -9.18 -13.10
CA GLU A 53 4.87 -10.07 -12.06
C GLU A 53 3.87 -10.30 -10.93
N ILE A 54 3.09 -9.27 -10.56
CA ILE A 54 2.02 -9.39 -9.57
C ILE A 54 0.84 -10.18 -10.13
N ASP A 55 0.47 -9.96 -11.38
CA ASP A 55 -0.61 -10.73 -12.02
C ASP A 55 -0.24 -12.21 -12.12
N HIS A 56 0.99 -12.52 -12.57
CA HIS A 56 1.51 -13.88 -12.59
C HIS A 56 1.56 -14.51 -11.19
N ALA A 57 2.04 -13.75 -10.19
CA ALA A 57 2.08 -14.23 -8.81
C ALA A 57 0.67 -14.57 -8.29
N ASN A 58 -0.33 -13.75 -8.61
CA ASN A 58 -1.72 -14.01 -8.22
C ASN A 58 -2.26 -15.32 -8.80
N GLU A 59 -1.95 -15.61 -10.08
CA GLU A 59 -2.29 -16.89 -10.71
C GLU A 59 -1.64 -18.07 -10.00
N VAL A 60 -0.32 -18.00 -9.75
CA VAL A 60 0.44 -19.08 -9.07
C VAL A 60 -0.06 -19.28 -7.65
N LEU A 61 -0.29 -18.21 -6.89
CA LEU A 61 -0.69 -18.27 -5.49
C LEU A 61 -2.13 -18.75 -5.28
N SER A 62 -2.97 -18.66 -6.30
CA SER A 62 -4.36 -19.18 -6.23
C SER A 62 -4.45 -20.67 -5.89
N GLN A 63 -3.39 -21.43 -6.15
CA GLN A 63 -3.29 -22.87 -5.90
C GLN A 63 -2.34 -23.22 -4.74
N SER A 64 -1.73 -22.22 -4.10
CA SER A 64 -0.69 -22.43 -3.09
C SER A 64 -1.19 -22.07 -1.68
N LYS A 65 -0.74 -22.82 -0.68
CA LYS A 65 -0.90 -22.42 0.70
C LYS A 65 0.25 -21.52 1.13
N VAL A 66 -0.02 -20.22 1.20
CA VAL A 66 0.97 -19.22 1.63
C VAL A 66 1.19 -19.33 3.13
N MET A 67 2.48 -19.37 3.53
CA MET A 67 2.92 -19.48 4.92
C MET A 67 3.39 -18.15 5.49
N PHE A 68 4.12 -17.38 4.68
CA PHE A 68 4.78 -16.16 5.11
C PHE A 68 5.19 -15.33 3.90
N VAL A 69 5.26 -14.00 4.07
CA VAL A 69 5.74 -13.09 3.03
C VAL A 69 6.87 -12.22 3.59
N ASN A 70 7.93 -12.08 2.81
CA ASN A 70 8.97 -11.09 3.05
C ASN A 70 9.00 -10.10 1.89
N GLY A 71 9.07 -8.81 2.20
CA GLY A 71 9.18 -7.73 1.22
C GLY A 71 10.39 -6.87 1.51
N VAL A 72 11.13 -6.49 0.49
CA VAL A 72 12.31 -5.63 0.63
C VAL A 72 12.18 -4.39 -0.26
N SER A 73 12.61 -3.26 0.29
CA SER A 73 12.73 -2.01 -0.47
C SER A 73 13.84 -1.13 0.09
N SER A 74 14.20 -0.10 -0.65
CA SER A 74 15.20 0.90 -0.23
C SER A 74 14.55 2.20 0.24
N CYS A 75 15.39 3.13 0.72
CA CYS A 75 15.02 4.48 1.11
C CYS A 75 14.28 4.52 2.47
N VAL A 76 13.20 5.26 2.60
CA VAL A 76 12.48 5.49 3.86
C VAL A 76 11.07 4.91 3.84
N TRP A 77 10.63 4.42 4.99
CA TRP A 77 9.34 3.75 5.18
C TRP A 77 8.17 4.49 4.52
N VAL A 78 7.96 5.74 4.89
CA VAL A 78 6.80 6.52 4.42
C VAL A 78 6.72 6.65 2.89
N ARG A 79 7.86 6.59 2.18
CA ARG A 79 7.90 6.74 0.73
C ARG A 79 7.87 5.42 -0.03
N TYR A 80 8.43 4.36 0.54
CA TYR A 80 8.64 3.10 -0.18
C TYR A 80 7.78 1.93 0.32
N ALA A 81 7.33 1.93 1.58
CA ALA A 81 6.34 0.96 2.05
C ALA A 81 5.06 0.93 1.18
N PRO A 82 4.53 2.06 0.67
CA PRO A 82 3.37 2.02 -0.21
C PRO A 82 3.51 1.17 -1.47
N HIS A 83 4.73 0.99 -1.99
CA HIS A 83 4.97 0.07 -3.11
C HIS A 83 4.70 -1.38 -2.72
N LEU A 84 5.29 -1.81 -1.59
CA LEU A 84 5.12 -3.16 -1.06
C LEU A 84 3.69 -3.40 -0.58
N LEU A 85 3.09 -2.44 0.11
CA LEU A 85 1.71 -2.53 0.60
C LEU A 85 0.70 -2.64 -0.54
N GLY A 86 0.87 -1.88 -1.62
CA GLY A 86 0.00 -1.99 -2.79
C GLY A 86 0.05 -3.38 -3.44
N ALA A 87 1.24 -3.97 -3.55
CA ALA A 87 1.42 -5.32 -4.05
C ALA A 87 0.80 -6.37 -3.09
N LEU A 88 1.02 -6.22 -1.77
CA LEU A 88 0.43 -7.10 -0.77
C LEU A 88 -1.10 -7.05 -0.79
N PHE A 89 -1.70 -5.86 -0.91
CA PHE A 89 -3.15 -5.70 -0.99
C PHE A 89 -3.72 -6.42 -2.21
N LYS A 90 -3.04 -6.34 -3.33
CA LYS A 90 -3.44 -7.03 -4.57
C LYS A 90 -3.39 -8.55 -4.44
N LEU A 91 -2.38 -9.09 -3.71
CA LEU A 91 -2.17 -10.53 -3.58
C LEU A 91 -2.93 -11.16 -2.40
N PHE A 92 -3.05 -10.45 -1.28
CA PHE A 92 -3.52 -11.02 -0.01
C PHE A 92 -4.67 -10.23 0.63
N GLY A 93 -5.15 -9.19 -0.04
CA GLY A 93 -6.15 -8.28 0.53
C GLY A 93 -5.54 -7.34 1.59
N ASN A 94 -6.41 -6.60 2.26
CA ASN A 94 -6.02 -5.51 3.16
C ASN A 94 -6.40 -5.76 4.64
N ASP A 95 -6.83 -6.98 5.01
CA ASP A 95 -7.30 -7.28 6.37
C ASP A 95 -6.14 -7.45 7.38
N ILE A 96 -5.29 -6.42 7.43
CA ILE A 96 -4.19 -6.30 8.38
C ILE A 96 -4.75 -5.76 9.69
N VAL A 97 -4.54 -6.49 10.79
CA VAL A 97 -5.09 -6.20 12.12
C VAL A 97 -4.07 -5.60 13.07
N ALA A 98 -2.77 -5.84 12.85
CA ALA A 98 -1.72 -5.24 13.68
C ALA A 98 -0.46 -4.94 12.88
N VAL A 99 0.27 -3.90 13.32
CA VAL A 99 1.52 -3.43 12.71
C VAL A 99 2.56 -3.22 13.81
N GLN A 100 3.78 -3.76 13.60
CA GLN A 100 4.90 -3.55 14.50
C GLN A 100 6.15 -3.16 13.70
N ASN A 101 6.82 -2.07 14.08
CA ASN A 101 8.08 -1.64 13.49
C ASN A 101 9.22 -1.81 14.52
N SER A 102 10.04 -2.82 14.34
CA SER A 102 11.22 -3.13 15.15
C SER A 102 12.53 -2.59 14.55
N GLY A 103 12.44 -1.72 13.53
CA GLY A 103 13.60 -1.12 12.89
C GLY A 103 14.42 -0.18 13.79
N ASN A 104 15.53 0.26 13.24
CA ASN A 104 16.50 1.14 13.92
C ASN A 104 16.89 2.34 13.03
N ALA A 105 18.03 2.96 13.28
CA ALA A 105 18.53 4.09 12.48
C ALA A 105 18.88 3.72 11.04
N ALA A 106 19.21 2.45 10.75
CA ALA A 106 19.55 1.98 9.40
C ALA A 106 18.31 1.73 8.53
N GLY A 107 17.15 1.52 9.15
CA GLY A 107 15.92 1.26 8.39
C GLY A 107 14.76 0.80 9.24
N ASP A 108 13.74 0.36 8.56
CA ASP A 108 12.49 -0.10 9.14
C ASP A 108 12.32 -1.60 8.88
N ILE A 109 11.94 -2.34 9.91
CA ILE A 109 11.56 -3.75 9.84
C ILE A 109 10.15 -3.84 10.39
N VAL A 110 9.18 -3.95 9.49
CA VAL A 110 7.77 -3.84 9.85
C VAL A 110 7.06 -5.17 9.66
N THR A 111 6.56 -5.72 10.75
CA THR A 111 5.71 -6.91 10.74
C THR A 111 4.25 -6.50 10.61
N LEU A 112 3.56 -7.08 9.63
CA LEU A 112 2.12 -6.93 9.39
C LEU A 112 1.45 -8.25 9.75
N HIS A 113 0.43 -8.19 10.59
CA HIS A 113 -0.37 -9.35 10.98
C HIS A 113 -1.73 -9.27 10.31
N TYR A 114 -2.08 -10.29 9.54
CA TYR A 114 -3.40 -10.42 8.92
C TYR A 114 -4.35 -11.18 9.85
N ARG A 115 -5.62 -10.88 9.76
CA ARG A 115 -6.67 -11.55 10.56
C ARG A 115 -6.72 -13.06 10.32
N ASN A 116 -6.42 -13.52 9.13
CA ASN A 116 -6.36 -14.94 8.77
C ASN A 116 -5.12 -15.69 9.28
N GLY A 117 -4.22 -15.01 10.02
CA GLY A 117 -2.99 -15.58 10.58
C GLY A 117 -1.77 -15.46 9.66
N LEU A 118 -1.90 -14.95 8.42
CA LEU A 118 -0.75 -14.64 7.59
C LEU A 118 0.08 -13.53 8.25
N ALA A 119 1.41 -13.66 8.19
CA ALA A 119 2.33 -12.60 8.55
C ALA A 119 3.17 -12.17 7.34
N ALA A 120 3.40 -10.86 7.22
CA ALA A 120 4.35 -10.31 6.26
C ALA A 120 5.36 -9.42 6.99
N VAL A 121 6.64 -9.55 6.65
CA VAL A 121 7.70 -8.65 7.13
C VAL A 121 8.19 -7.80 5.97
N LEU A 122 8.16 -6.49 6.16
CA LEU A 122 8.63 -5.52 5.20
C LEU A 122 9.91 -4.85 5.71
N GLU A 123 10.96 -4.92 4.92
CA GLU A 123 12.28 -4.36 5.20
C GLU A 123 12.53 -3.17 4.29
N VAL A 124 12.71 -1.98 4.87
CA VAL A 124 12.97 -0.74 4.13
C VAL A 124 14.23 -0.09 4.68
N PHE A 125 15.33 -0.17 3.95
CA PHE A 125 16.64 0.27 4.40
C PHE A 125 17.16 1.50 3.67
N ASN A 126 17.77 2.41 4.43
CA ASN A 126 18.48 3.55 3.89
C ASN A 126 19.88 3.15 3.35
N GLY A 127 20.31 3.79 2.27
CA GLY A 127 21.69 3.65 1.78
C GLY A 127 22.05 2.32 1.11
N VAL A 128 21.07 1.44 0.91
CA VAL A 128 21.24 0.23 0.09
C VAL A 128 20.87 0.53 -1.37
N GLY A 129 21.23 -0.36 -2.31
CA GLY A 129 20.76 -0.30 -3.69
C GLY A 129 19.23 -0.15 -3.76
N LEU A 130 18.65 -0.23 -4.92
CA LEU A 130 17.20 -0.07 -5.10
C LEU A 130 16.46 -1.43 -5.20
N PRO A 131 16.55 -2.33 -4.20
CA PRO A 131 15.73 -3.53 -4.22
C PRO A 131 14.26 -3.10 -4.10
N LEU A 132 13.39 -3.76 -4.83
CA LEU A 132 11.95 -3.66 -4.65
C LEU A 132 11.32 -4.98 -5.08
N GLY A 133 10.85 -5.75 -4.12
CA GLY A 133 10.27 -7.05 -4.41
C GLY A 133 9.66 -7.75 -3.19
N LEU A 134 9.02 -8.87 -3.48
CA LEU A 134 8.43 -9.76 -2.49
C LEU A 134 8.97 -11.18 -2.66
N THR A 135 9.12 -11.90 -1.55
CA THR A 135 9.34 -13.35 -1.54
C THR A 135 8.18 -13.99 -0.77
N VAL A 136 7.43 -14.86 -1.44
CA VAL A 136 6.29 -15.56 -0.87
C VAL A 136 6.67 -17.00 -0.57
N HIS A 137 6.65 -17.37 0.71
CA HIS A 137 6.95 -18.73 1.19
C HIS A 137 5.67 -19.56 1.19
N ARG A 138 5.74 -20.72 0.52
CA ARG A 138 4.60 -21.61 0.27
C ARG A 138 4.85 -22.98 0.87
N GLN A 139 3.80 -23.59 1.41
CA GLN A 139 3.93 -24.90 2.06
C GLN A 139 4.29 -25.99 1.03
N GLY A 140 5.45 -26.63 1.23
CA GLY A 140 5.89 -27.75 0.38
C GLY A 140 6.40 -27.33 -1.02
N GLU A 141 6.53 -26.05 -1.29
CA GLU A 141 6.98 -25.52 -2.58
C GLU A 141 8.18 -24.58 -2.42
N ALA A 142 8.92 -24.36 -3.51
CA ALA A 142 9.96 -23.34 -3.53
C ALA A 142 9.35 -21.93 -3.33
N PRO A 143 10.04 -21.01 -2.64
CA PRO A 143 9.59 -19.65 -2.53
C PRO A 143 9.36 -19.00 -3.89
N LEU A 144 8.28 -18.24 -4.02
CA LEU A 144 8.01 -17.42 -5.21
C LEU A 144 8.66 -16.04 -5.02
N SER A 145 9.60 -15.70 -5.89
CA SER A 145 10.21 -14.36 -5.92
C SER A 145 9.51 -13.48 -6.94
N ILE A 146 9.14 -12.27 -6.50
CA ILE A 146 8.51 -11.22 -7.30
C ILE A 146 9.47 -10.04 -7.26
N ASP A 147 10.27 -9.87 -8.30
CA ASP A 147 11.30 -8.83 -8.39
C ASP A 147 10.82 -7.67 -9.27
N TYR A 148 10.88 -6.46 -8.74
CA TYR A 148 10.54 -5.22 -9.43
C TYR A 148 11.72 -4.22 -9.39
N THR A 149 12.92 -4.73 -9.16
CA THR A 149 14.13 -3.90 -8.98
C THR A 149 14.59 -3.27 -10.28
N ASP A 150 14.55 -4.02 -11.37
CA ASP A 150 15.05 -3.55 -12.68
C ASP A 150 14.03 -2.68 -13.40
N ARG A 151 14.24 -1.37 -13.31
CA ARG A 151 13.40 -0.35 -13.97
C ARG A 151 13.66 -0.18 -15.45
N THR A 152 14.63 -0.89 -16.02
CA THR A 152 14.89 -0.92 -17.47
C THR A 152 14.04 -1.96 -18.17
N LEU A 153 13.45 -2.89 -17.43
CA LEU A 153 12.63 -3.96 -17.95
C LEU A 153 11.32 -3.43 -18.56
N LYS A 154 10.90 -4.11 -19.59
CA LYS A 154 9.61 -3.86 -20.26
C LYS A 154 8.44 -3.88 -19.27
N SER A 155 8.49 -4.77 -18.26
CA SER A 155 7.47 -4.88 -17.21
C SER A 155 7.27 -3.58 -16.42
N TYR A 156 8.34 -2.83 -16.12
CA TYR A 156 8.22 -1.53 -15.45
C TYR A 156 7.37 -0.54 -16.26
N PHE A 157 7.60 -0.43 -17.56
CA PHE A 157 6.81 0.46 -18.43
C PHE A 157 5.40 -0.05 -18.64
N LEU A 158 5.20 -1.37 -18.71
CA LEU A 158 3.88 -1.97 -18.79
C LEU A 158 3.06 -1.67 -17.53
N SER A 159 3.65 -1.79 -16.35
CA SER A 159 2.97 -1.50 -15.08
C SER A 159 2.53 -0.05 -14.96
N ILE A 160 3.36 0.90 -15.43
CA ILE A 160 2.98 2.32 -15.50
C ILE A 160 1.82 2.50 -16.49
N ALA A 161 1.88 1.86 -17.65
CA ALA A 161 0.83 1.95 -18.66
C ALA A 161 -0.51 1.40 -18.12
N GLU A 162 -0.51 0.26 -17.44
CA GLU A 162 -1.72 -0.32 -16.83
C GLU A 162 -2.27 0.59 -15.70
N MET A 163 -1.40 1.13 -14.87
CA MET A 163 -1.79 2.11 -13.85
C MET A 163 -2.43 3.35 -14.50
N MET A 164 -1.85 3.88 -15.59
CA MET A 164 -2.42 5.03 -16.30
C MET A 164 -3.71 4.71 -17.06
N LYS A 165 -3.90 3.48 -17.55
CA LYS A 165 -5.19 3.02 -18.09
C LYS A 165 -6.27 3.05 -17.01
N SER A 166 -5.97 2.56 -15.80
CA SER A 166 -6.90 2.60 -14.66
C SER A 166 -7.28 4.04 -14.31
N PHE A 167 -6.32 4.97 -14.34
CA PHE A 167 -6.61 6.40 -14.15
C PHE A 167 -7.49 6.97 -15.26
N ARG A 168 -7.20 6.65 -16.52
CA ARG A 168 -8.04 7.05 -17.68
C ARG A 168 -9.47 6.57 -17.48
N ASP A 169 -9.65 5.32 -17.10
CA ASP A 169 -10.97 4.71 -16.92
C ASP A 169 -11.72 5.39 -15.75
N MET A 170 -11.02 5.76 -14.69
CA MET A 170 -11.59 6.62 -13.64
C MET A 170 -12.04 7.98 -14.20
N CYS A 171 -11.26 8.61 -15.06
CA CYS A 171 -11.64 9.88 -15.69
C CYS A 171 -12.90 9.75 -16.55
N LEU A 172 -13.10 8.61 -17.21
CA LEU A 172 -14.24 8.36 -18.07
C LEU A 172 -15.50 7.95 -17.29
N THR A 173 -15.34 7.24 -16.18
CA THR A 173 -16.45 6.64 -15.44
C THR A 173 -16.82 7.40 -14.16
N GLY A 174 -15.93 8.25 -13.67
CA GLY A 174 -16.05 8.89 -12.36
C GLY A 174 -15.81 7.94 -11.18
N LYS A 175 -15.43 6.67 -11.42
CA LYS A 175 -15.25 5.65 -10.37
C LYS A 175 -13.78 5.38 -10.12
N SER A 176 -13.34 5.51 -8.86
CA SER A 176 -11.98 5.13 -8.47
C SER A 176 -11.74 3.62 -8.71
N PRO A 177 -10.57 3.22 -9.26
CA PRO A 177 -10.21 1.82 -9.43
C PRO A 177 -9.94 1.11 -8.10
N THR A 178 -9.65 1.87 -7.05
CA THR A 178 -9.39 1.37 -5.69
C THR A 178 -10.44 1.95 -4.76
N PRO A 179 -11.13 1.13 -3.96
CA PRO A 179 -12.06 1.63 -2.96
C PRO A 179 -11.39 2.65 -2.03
N TRP A 180 -12.11 3.70 -1.68
CA TRP A 180 -11.57 4.75 -0.81
C TRP A 180 -11.14 4.23 0.56
N SER A 181 -11.89 3.26 1.10
CA SER A 181 -11.55 2.53 2.32
C SER A 181 -10.18 1.85 2.26
N GLU A 182 -9.81 1.30 1.12
CA GLU A 182 -8.51 0.65 0.90
C GLU A 182 -7.37 1.68 0.89
N THR A 183 -7.56 2.79 0.21
CA THR A 183 -6.61 3.92 0.21
C THR A 183 -6.37 4.45 1.63
N ILE A 184 -7.44 4.63 2.41
CA ILE A 184 -7.35 5.05 3.81
C ILE A 184 -6.63 3.99 4.65
N LYS A 185 -6.95 2.72 4.47
CA LYS A 185 -6.32 1.60 5.20
C LYS A 185 -4.81 1.55 4.94
N LEU A 186 -4.39 1.67 3.68
CA LEU A 186 -2.97 1.70 3.32
C LEU A 186 -2.24 2.85 4.03
N ASN A 187 -2.81 4.05 4.02
CA ASN A 187 -2.23 5.20 4.72
C ASN A 187 -2.16 4.99 6.23
N LYS A 188 -3.21 4.44 6.84
CA LYS A 188 -3.21 4.10 8.27
C LYS A 188 -2.08 3.12 8.62
N ILE A 189 -1.82 2.10 7.78
CA ILE A 189 -0.73 1.14 8.00
C ILE A 189 0.63 1.85 7.94
N VAL A 190 0.83 2.75 6.98
CA VAL A 190 2.07 3.55 6.92
C VAL A 190 2.26 4.37 8.19
N LEU A 191 1.22 5.06 8.65
CA LEU A 191 1.26 5.86 9.88
C LEU A 191 1.43 4.99 11.14
N ALA A 192 0.82 3.80 11.17
CA ALA A 192 1.00 2.83 12.27
C ALA A 192 2.45 2.36 12.37
N GLY A 193 3.11 2.11 11.23
CA GLY A 193 4.55 1.79 11.21
C GLY A 193 5.43 2.90 11.79
N ILE A 194 5.10 4.17 11.53
CA ILE A 194 5.77 5.32 12.12
C ILE A 194 5.51 5.36 13.63
N ALA A 195 4.24 5.31 14.04
CA ALA A 195 3.83 5.37 15.44
C ALA A 195 4.42 4.22 16.27
N SER A 196 4.50 3.01 15.69
CA SER A 196 5.15 1.86 16.35
C SER A 196 6.63 2.12 16.62
N LYS A 197 7.37 2.64 15.63
CA LYS A 197 8.80 2.96 15.77
C LYS A 197 9.03 4.03 16.83
N GLU A 198 8.24 5.10 16.84
CA GLU A 198 8.30 6.18 17.83
C GLU A 198 8.00 5.69 19.25
N GLN A 199 7.19 4.62 19.38
CA GLN A 199 6.87 3.97 20.64
C GLN A 199 7.81 2.79 20.97
N GLY A 200 9.01 2.73 20.37
CA GLY A 200 10.02 1.71 20.66
C GLY A 200 9.66 0.31 20.17
N GLY A 201 8.89 0.20 19.06
CA GLY A 201 8.51 -1.07 18.48
C GLY A 201 7.23 -1.68 19.07
N LYS A 202 6.40 -0.86 19.72
CA LYS A 202 5.12 -1.33 20.25
C LYS A 202 4.19 -1.76 19.11
N VAL A 203 3.46 -2.85 19.31
CA VAL A 203 2.41 -3.28 18.40
C VAL A 203 1.27 -2.25 18.36
N ILE A 204 0.86 -1.87 17.18
CA ILE A 204 -0.27 -0.97 16.93
C ILE A 204 -1.44 -1.79 16.38
N GLU A 205 -2.53 -1.84 17.15
CA GLU A 205 -3.76 -2.51 16.76
C GLU A 205 -4.57 -1.64 15.79
N MET A 206 -4.81 -2.15 14.59
CA MET A 206 -5.40 -1.36 13.49
C MET A 206 -6.89 -1.06 13.72
N ASP A 207 -7.61 -1.90 14.45
CA ASP A 207 -9.04 -1.70 14.72
C ASP A 207 -9.31 -0.46 15.60
N SER A 208 -8.32 -0.05 16.40
CA SER A 208 -8.38 1.14 17.25
C SER A 208 -7.57 2.33 16.72
N PHE A 209 -6.56 2.06 15.87
CA PHE A 209 -5.67 3.10 15.37
C PHE A 209 -6.36 4.03 14.39
N LEU A 210 -6.37 5.32 14.69
CA LEU A 210 -7.03 6.37 13.90
C LEU A 210 -8.48 5.99 13.53
N LYS A 211 -9.20 5.35 14.47
CA LYS A 211 -10.54 4.78 14.25
C LYS A 211 -11.48 5.79 13.59
N ASN A 212 -11.47 7.03 14.05
CA ASN A 212 -12.38 8.10 13.59
C ASN A 212 -12.07 8.61 12.17
N ILE A 213 -10.98 8.17 11.53
CA ILE A 213 -10.68 8.52 10.15
C ILE A 213 -11.28 7.48 9.23
N GLY A 214 -12.24 7.90 8.39
CA GLY A 214 -12.91 7.03 7.43
C GLY A 214 -13.95 6.11 8.05
N GLU A 215 -14.45 6.37 9.27
CA GLU A 215 -15.66 5.73 9.78
C GLU A 215 -16.83 6.01 8.82
N GLY A 216 -17.52 4.95 8.41
CA GLY A 216 -18.60 5.01 7.41
C GLY A 216 -18.16 4.76 5.96
N TYR A 217 -16.88 4.49 5.71
CA TYR A 217 -16.35 4.03 4.42
C TYR A 217 -16.19 2.50 4.38
N ALA A 218 -16.73 1.78 5.37
CA ALA A 218 -16.75 0.32 5.36
C ALA A 218 -17.44 -0.19 4.08
N ILE A 219 -16.79 -1.14 3.42
CA ILE A 219 -17.36 -1.82 2.25
C ILE A 219 -18.62 -2.53 2.76
N VAL A 220 -19.77 -2.18 2.21
CA VAL A 220 -20.93 -3.06 2.25
C VAL A 220 -20.60 -4.16 1.23
N GLU A 221 -20.16 -5.31 1.72
CA GLU A 221 -20.04 -6.52 0.89
C GLU A 221 -21.44 -6.85 0.36
N ASN A 222 -21.60 -6.71 -0.95
CA ASN A 222 -22.76 -7.25 -1.65
C ASN A 222 -22.43 -8.63 -2.19
#